data_a3b36c8464babb4714e96a99b608f001
#
_entry.id   a3b36c8464babb4714e96a99b608f001
#
_cell.length_a   1.000
_cell.length_b   1.000
_cell.length_c   1.000
_cell.angle_alpha   90.00
_cell.angle_beta   90.00
_cell.angle_gamma   90.00
#
_symmetry.space_group_name_H-M   'P 1'
#
loop_
_entity.id
_entity.type
_entity.pdbx_description
1 polymer ?
#
loop_
_entity_poly.entity_id
_entity_poly.type
_entity_poly.pdbx_seq_one_letter_code
_entity_poly.pdbx_strand_id
1 'polypeptide(L)'
;MKKALLLITLMLGCVSVFAQKIDKNELKQLQSFLSQPAEKDATNAAALKITDLKSPATWEGVTVENGHVTAIDWKDKHLAGALDLSNFEALTTVNVSRNKLTSLNVANDAALANLNASRNVIKSMDFTGCTGLVTLNIYKNRLTELDLTKCPLIETINVSNNYLVGLDVSNSSTLKTLNCQGNHLESLNVQDCTALKNLYCGYNKLTGLMLTGLVNLQNLNIDDNEIQSLIVSGLPALSSFLCTDNNMQQLAVRDCKNLLDLVCAYNDLTSLSVEQCPNLLFVDCSYNDLTSLDLSNQTFLQRILCNNNQLNLLDVSFDQALTYINCRYNMITDLRTIGCTNLGMIACQWNY
;
A
#
# COMPACT_ATOMS: atom_id res chain seq x y z
N MET A 1 12.55 -47.20 62.06
CA MET A 1 12.31 -45.96 61.29
C MET A 1 13.54 -45.72 60.43
N LYS A 2 13.52 -46.13 59.17
CA LYS A 2 14.63 -45.96 58.24
C LYS A 2 14.28 -44.76 57.34
N LYS A 3 15.09 -43.65 57.37
CA LYS A 3 15.00 -42.50 56.46
C LYS A 3 15.59 -42.93 55.13
N ALA A 4 14.79 -42.94 54.08
CA ALA A 4 15.27 -43.09 52.75
C ALA A 4 15.73 -41.70 52.24
N LEU A 5 16.99 -41.59 51.94
CA LEU A 5 17.63 -40.41 51.31
C LEU A 5 17.46 -40.52 49.80
N LEU A 6 16.60 -39.66 49.19
CA LEU A 6 16.41 -39.62 47.75
C LEU A 6 17.50 -38.75 47.15
N LEU A 7 18.49 -39.37 46.48
CA LEU A 7 19.51 -38.66 45.68
C LEU A 7 18.89 -38.26 44.37
N ILE A 8 18.61 -36.95 44.19
CA ILE A 8 18.26 -36.38 42.89
C ILE A 8 19.57 -36.08 42.16
N THR A 9 19.95 -36.97 41.26
CA THR A 9 21.04 -36.74 40.33
C THR A 9 20.57 -35.73 39.28
N LEU A 10 21.01 -34.47 39.41
CA LEU A 10 20.85 -33.47 38.35
C LEU A 10 21.79 -33.87 37.20
N MET A 11 21.27 -34.51 36.16
CA MET A 11 21.99 -34.59 34.90
C MET A 11 21.98 -33.19 34.24
N LEU A 12 23.05 -32.45 34.48
CA LEU A 12 23.41 -31.36 33.58
C LEU A 12 23.79 -32.00 32.23
N GLY A 13 22.82 -32.12 31.35
CA GLY A 13 23.10 -32.34 29.94
C GLY A 13 23.88 -31.15 29.41
N CYS A 14 25.20 -31.29 29.31
CA CYS A 14 25.96 -30.43 28.42
C CYS A 14 25.41 -30.65 27.02
N VAL A 15 24.47 -29.82 26.60
CA VAL A 15 24.20 -29.62 25.17
C VAL A 15 25.45 -28.97 24.64
N SER A 16 26.39 -29.79 24.12
CA SER A 16 27.45 -29.32 23.28
C SER A 16 26.75 -28.64 22.08
N VAL A 17 26.68 -27.30 22.11
CA VAL A 17 26.38 -26.50 20.96
C VAL A 17 27.54 -26.76 19.98
N PHE A 18 27.49 -27.85 19.23
CA PHE A 18 28.30 -27.97 18.04
C PHE A 18 27.89 -26.75 17.20
N ALA A 19 28.85 -25.86 16.95
CA ALA A 19 28.68 -24.77 16.01
C ALA A 19 28.23 -25.43 14.68
N GLN A 20 26.94 -25.35 14.42
CA GLN A 20 26.34 -26.03 13.28
C GLN A 20 26.94 -25.38 12.04
N LYS A 21 27.58 -26.19 11.18
CA LYS A 21 28.28 -25.70 10.03
C LYS A 21 27.26 -25.09 9.08
N ILE A 22 27.40 -23.79 8.82
CA ILE A 22 26.52 -23.08 7.87
C ILE A 22 26.61 -23.71 6.47
N ASP A 23 25.53 -23.62 5.70
CA ASP A 23 25.53 -24.00 4.30
C ASP A 23 26.63 -23.22 3.54
N LYS A 24 27.37 -23.94 2.70
CA LYS A 24 28.56 -23.37 2.05
C LYS A 24 28.22 -22.37 0.94
N ASN A 25 27.07 -22.55 0.29
CA ASN A 25 26.64 -21.66 -0.79
C ASN A 25 26.12 -20.35 -0.21
N GLU A 26 25.26 -20.44 0.82
CA GLU A 26 24.80 -19.26 1.57
C GLU A 26 25.97 -18.45 2.10
N LEU A 27 26.93 -19.11 2.76
CA LEU A 27 28.13 -18.43 3.27
C LEU A 27 28.92 -17.75 2.16
N LYS A 28 29.13 -18.43 1.02
CA LYS A 28 29.88 -17.87 -0.11
C LYS A 28 29.18 -16.66 -0.73
N GLN A 29 27.85 -16.69 -0.88
CA GLN A 29 27.06 -15.58 -1.40
C GLN A 29 27.16 -14.37 -0.48
N LEU A 30 26.99 -14.57 0.85
CA LEU A 30 27.14 -13.49 1.84
C LEU A 30 28.56 -12.92 1.87
N GLN A 31 29.61 -13.76 1.82
CA GLN A 31 31.00 -13.29 1.75
C GLN A 31 31.27 -12.48 0.48
N SER A 32 30.70 -12.89 -0.66
CA SER A 32 30.80 -12.13 -1.91
C SER A 32 30.20 -10.73 -1.76
N PHE A 33 29.03 -10.59 -1.15
CA PHE A 33 28.41 -9.30 -0.87
C PHE A 33 29.21 -8.47 0.13
N LEU A 34 29.67 -9.09 1.20
CA LEU A 34 30.40 -8.41 2.27
C LEU A 34 31.74 -7.83 1.79
N SER A 35 32.34 -8.40 0.74
CA SER A 35 33.59 -7.89 0.14
C SER A 35 33.38 -6.69 -0.81
N GLN A 36 32.12 -6.39 -1.21
CA GLN A 36 31.82 -5.25 -2.09
C GLN A 36 31.99 -3.93 -1.35
N PRO A 37 32.31 -2.83 -2.05
CA PRO A 37 32.36 -1.48 -1.47
C PRO A 37 31.00 -1.08 -0.89
N ALA A 38 31.00 -0.46 0.28
CA ALA A 38 29.81 0.15 0.88
C ALA A 38 29.67 1.63 0.45
N GLU A 39 28.57 2.28 0.84
CA GLU A 39 28.33 3.70 0.53
C GLU A 39 29.34 4.63 1.20
N LYS A 40 29.72 4.34 2.44
CA LYS A 40 30.58 5.20 3.27
C LYS A 40 31.81 4.50 3.81
N ASP A 41 31.87 3.19 3.72
CA ASP A 41 32.95 2.35 4.26
C ASP A 41 33.67 1.61 3.13
N ALA A 42 34.89 1.08 3.42
CA ALA A 42 35.68 0.37 2.43
C ALA A 42 34.96 -0.87 1.86
N THR A 43 34.19 -1.56 2.71
CA THR A 43 33.39 -2.75 2.32
C THR A 43 32.08 -2.83 3.10
N ASN A 44 31.14 -3.62 2.62
CA ASN A 44 29.91 -3.91 3.35
C ASN A 44 30.19 -4.62 4.70
N ALA A 45 31.24 -5.45 4.77
CA ALA A 45 31.69 -6.03 6.03
C ALA A 45 32.11 -4.97 7.05
N ALA A 46 32.86 -3.95 6.62
CA ALA A 46 33.27 -2.84 7.49
C ALA A 46 32.05 -2.03 7.97
N ALA A 47 31.10 -1.72 7.09
CA ALA A 47 29.85 -1.04 7.42
C ALA A 47 29.03 -1.80 8.46
N LEU A 48 29.01 -3.13 8.41
CA LEU A 48 28.35 -4.02 9.37
C LEU A 48 29.22 -4.37 10.59
N LYS A 49 30.47 -3.88 10.65
CA LYS A 49 31.45 -4.20 11.70
C LYS A 49 31.74 -5.70 11.83
N ILE A 50 31.63 -6.44 10.73
CA ILE A 50 31.92 -7.86 10.66
C ILE A 50 33.42 -8.07 10.44
N THR A 51 34.10 -8.72 11.38
CA THR A 51 35.52 -9.02 11.33
C THR A 51 35.81 -10.48 11.01
N ASP A 52 34.93 -11.39 11.40
CA ASP A 52 35.02 -12.82 11.05
C ASP A 52 33.98 -13.16 9.96
N LEU A 53 34.45 -13.31 8.73
CA LEU A 53 33.62 -13.64 7.58
C LEU A 53 33.21 -15.13 7.50
N LYS A 54 33.57 -15.96 8.49
CA LYS A 54 33.30 -17.40 8.47
C LYS A 54 32.17 -17.85 9.40
N SER A 55 31.71 -16.94 10.27
CA SER A 55 30.79 -17.26 11.37
C SER A 55 29.50 -16.39 11.33
N PRO A 56 28.62 -16.56 10.32
CA PRO A 56 27.42 -15.74 10.17
C PRO A 56 26.50 -15.70 11.40
N ALA A 57 26.47 -16.75 12.19
CA ALA A 57 25.72 -16.77 13.45
C ALA A 57 26.18 -15.72 14.48
N THR A 58 27.34 -15.10 14.27
CA THR A 58 27.88 -14.01 15.12
C THR A 58 27.64 -12.62 14.53
N TRP A 59 27.10 -12.51 13.30
CA TRP A 59 26.88 -11.23 12.63
C TRP A 59 25.61 -10.56 13.14
N GLU A 60 25.73 -9.31 13.54
CA GLU A 60 24.53 -8.53 13.92
C GLU A 60 23.52 -8.51 12.76
N GLY A 61 22.27 -8.80 13.07
CA GLY A 61 21.18 -8.81 12.10
C GLY A 61 21.10 -10.07 11.24
N VAL A 62 21.85 -11.14 11.51
CA VAL A 62 21.72 -12.44 10.86
C VAL A 62 21.30 -13.49 11.88
N THR A 63 20.26 -14.25 11.54
CA THR A 63 19.81 -15.42 12.31
C THR A 63 20.15 -16.68 11.56
N VAL A 64 20.75 -17.64 12.24
CA VAL A 64 21.13 -18.95 11.68
C VAL A 64 20.51 -20.05 12.52
N GLU A 65 19.76 -20.95 11.90
CA GLU A 65 19.14 -22.12 12.54
C GLU A 65 19.42 -23.36 11.68
N ASN A 66 19.78 -24.45 12.32
CA ASN A 66 20.07 -25.72 11.66
C ASN A 66 21.09 -25.63 10.51
N GLY A 67 22.01 -24.68 10.58
CA GLY A 67 23.03 -24.48 9.55
C GLY A 67 22.58 -23.63 8.34
N HIS A 68 21.41 -23.05 8.38
CA HIS A 68 20.88 -22.17 7.34
C HIS A 68 20.56 -20.78 7.88
N VAL A 69 20.71 -19.77 7.05
CA VAL A 69 20.27 -18.40 7.38
C VAL A 69 18.75 -18.33 7.29
N THR A 70 18.08 -17.97 8.39
CA THR A 70 16.61 -17.86 8.46
C THR A 70 16.12 -16.42 8.41
N ALA A 71 16.97 -15.44 8.82
CA ALA A 71 16.62 -14.02 8.75
C ALA A 71 17.85 -13.14 8.54
N ILE A 72 17.63 -12.02 7.82
CA ILE A 72 18.60 -10.95 7.64
C ILE A 72 17.93 -9.61 7.94
N ASP A 73 18.44 -8.84 8.91
CA ASP A 73 18.07 -7.45 9.17
C ASP A 73 19.30 -6.55 9.12
N TRP A 74 19.55 -6.00 7.96
CA TRP A 74 20.62 -5.03 7.68
C TRP A 74 20.06 -3.66 7.26
N LYS A 75 18.98 -3.27 7.90
CA LYS A 75 18.35 -1.97 7.68
C LYS A 75 19.30 -0.82 8.03
N ASP A 76 19.39 0.19 7.15
CA ASP A 76 20.08 1.47 7.38
C ASP A 76 21.56 1.32 7.79
N LYS A 77 22.27 0.45 7.07
CA LYS A 77 23.68 0.11 7.33
C LYS A 77 24.62 0.66 6.24
N HIS A 78 24.17 1.55 5.38
CA HIS A 78 24.96 2.14 4.28
C HIS A 78 25.54 1.11 3.29
N LEU A 79 24.89 -0.04 3.16
CA LEU A 79 25.30 -1.11 2.26
C LEU A 79 25.07 -0.72 0.79
N ALA A 80 25.95 -1.20 -0.09
CA ALA A 80 25.84 -0.94 -1.52
C ALA A 80 26.15 -2.20 -2.36
N GLY A 81 25.85 -2.12 -3.67
CA GLY A 81 26.17 -3.18 -4.61
C GLY A 81 25.05 -4.19 -4.76
N ALA A 82 25.41 -5.40 -5.19
CA ALA A 82 24.51 -6.49 -5.52
C ALA A 82 24.48 -7.52 -4.39
N LEU A 83 23.30 -7.75 -3.81
CA LEU A 83 23.09 -8.78 -2.79
C LEU A 83 22.37 -9.97 -3.44
N ASP A 84 23.01 -11.13 -3.40
CA ASP A 84 22.45 -12.40 -3.86
C ASP A 84 22.11 -13.28 -2.66
N LEU A 85 20.82 -13.54 -2.48
CA LEU A 85 20.26 -14.43 -1.47
C LEU A 85 19.52 -15.60 -2.10
N SER A 86 19.68 -15.83 -3.39
CA SER A 86 18.96 -16.90 -4.09
C SER A 86 19.29 -18.29 -3.54
N ASN A 87 18.29 -19.17 -3.50
CA ASN A 87 18.38 -20.54 -2.98
C ASN A 87 18.73 -20.64 -1.49
N PHE A 88 18.30 -19.68 -0.68
CA PHE A 88 18.36 -19.75 0.78
C PHE A 88 17.12 -20.50 1.30
N GLU A 89 17.21 -21.82 1.39
CA GLU A 89 16.06 -22.72 1.58
C GLU A 89 15.23 -22.41 2.85
N ALA A 90 15.89 -21.90 3.90
CA ALA A 90 15.25 -21.60 5.19
C ALA A 90 15.00 -20.10 5.45
N LEU A 91 15.32 -19.23 4.48
CA LEU A 91 15.20 -17.79 4.66
C LEU A 91 13.73 -17.36 4.68
N THR A 92 13.28 -16.82 5.80
CA THR A 92 11.87 -16.41 6.00
C THR A 92 11.68 -14.90 5.99
N THR A 93 12.69 -14.14 6.42
CA THR A 93 12.58 -12.69 6.58
C THR A 93 13.85 -11.98 6.13
N VAL A 94 13.68 -10.97 5.27
CA VAL A 94 14.74 -10.09 4.81
C VAL A 94 14.34 -8.63 4.99
N ASN A 95 15.15 -7.87 5.72
CA ASN A 95 15.04 -6.42 5.82
C ASN A 95 16.39 -5.77 5.48
N VAL A 96 16.51 -5.28 4.27
CA VAL A 96 17.69 -4.55 3.75
C VAL A 96 17.33 -3.12 3.36
N SER A 97 16.27 -2.59 3.98
CA SER A 97 15.76 -1.26 3.67
C SER A 97 16.75 -0.14 4.03
N ARG A 98 16.62 1.02 3.35
CA ARG A 98 17.44 2.21 3.57
C ARG A 98 18.94 1.96 3.35
N ASN A 99 19.26 1.37 2.22
CA ASN A 99 20.64 1.14 1.76
C ASN A 99 20.83 1.69 0.33
N LYS A 100 21.90 1.32 -0.34
CA LYS A 100 22.22 1.67 -1.74
C LYS A 100 22.39 0.42 -2.61
N LEU A 101 21.62 -0.62 -2.30
CA LEU A 101 21.65 -1.84 -3.11
C LEU A 101 21.20 -1.55 -4.54
N THR A 102 21.97 -2.05 -5.50
CA THR A 102 21.69 -1.91 -6.94
C THR A 102 20.88 -3.07 -7.49
N SER A 103 20.99 -4.25 -6.85
CA SER A 103 20.20 -5.44 -7.11
C SER A 103 20.02 -6.27 -5.84
N LEU A 104 18.93 -7.00 -5.78
CA LEU A 104 18.64 -8.01 -4.76
C LEU A 104 18.04 -9.21 -5.47
N ASN A 105 18.69 -10.37 -5.35
CA ASN A 105 18.19 -11.63 -5.88
C ASN A 105 17.68 -12.50 -4.74
N VAL A 106 16.42 -12.93 -4.82
CA VAL A 106 15.75 -13.82 -3.86
C VAL A 106 15.11 -15.03 -4.56
N ALA A 107 15.53 -15.32 -5.78
CA ALA A 107 14.97 -16.41 -6.58
C ALA A 107 15.13 -17.76 -5.87
N ASN A 108 14.08 -18.58 -5.92
CA ASN A 108 13.97 -19.89 -5.29
C ASN A 108 13.96 -19.91 -3.75
N ASP A 109 13.66 -18.78 -3.11
CA ASP A 109 13.48 -18.71 -1.66
C ASP A 109 12.03 -19.03 -1.30
N ALA A 110 11.67 -20.31 -1.36
CA ALA A 110 10.28 -20.74 -1.18
C ALA A 110 9.73 -20.48 0.24
N ALA A 111 10.60 -20.37 1.25
CA ALA A 111 10.23 -20.07 2.62
C ALA A 111 10.11 -18.57 2.91
N LEU A 112 10.59 -17.70 1.99
CA LEU A 112 10.60 -16.26 2.20
C LEU A 112 9.17 -15.71 2.30
N ALA A 113 8.80 -15.27 3.50
CA ALA A 113 7.48 -14.73 3.79
C ALA A 113 7.46 -13.20 3.83
N ASN A 114 8.53 -12.56 4.32
CA ASN A 114 8.58 -11.12 4.51
C ASN A 114 9.83 -10.51 3.89
N LEU A 115 9.64 -9.65 2.91
CA LEU A 115 10.72 -8.93 2.25
C LEU A 115 10.54 -7.42 2.33
N ASN A 116 11.49 -6.73 2.96
CA ASN A 116 11.60 -5.28 2.95
C ASN A 116 12.94 -4.84 2.35
N ALA A 117 12.91 -4.40 1.10
CA ALA A 117 14.03 -3.80 0.39
C ALA A 117 13.77 -2.33 0.03
N SER A 118 12.89 -1.66 0.78
CA SER A 118 12.50 -0.27 0.51
C SER A 118 13.68 0.71 0.63
N ARG A 119 13.61 1.82 -0.12
CA ARG A 119 14.62 2.88 -0.08
C ARG A 119 16.03 2.36 -0.43
N ASN A 120 16.13 1.79 -1.61
CA ASN A 120 17.35 1.38 -2.28
C ASN A 120 17.42 1.99 -3.69
N VAL A 121 18.25 1.46 -4.58
CA VAL A 121 18.34 1.86 -5.99
C VAL A 121 18.18 0.67 -6.92
N ILE A 122 17.41 -0.35 -6.49
CA ILE A 122 17.17 -1.61 -7.19
C ILE A 122 16.35 -1.33 -8.46
N LYS A 123 16.77 -1.91 -9.59
CA LYS A 123 16.14 -1.68 -10.90
C LYS A 123 15.23 -2.83 -11.35
N SER A 124 15.51 -4.03 -10.89
CA SER A 124 14.72 -5.24 -11.21
C SER A 124 14.81 -6.24 -10.05
N MET A 125 13.79 -7.08 -9.93
CA MET A 125 13.76 -8.19 -8.97
C MET A 125 13.12 -9.41 -9.64
N ASP A 126 13.64 -10.60 -9.32
CA ASP A 126 13.09 -11.88 -9.73
C ASP A 126 12.49 -12.60 -8.52
N PHE A 127 11.19 -12.91 -8.60
CA PHE A 127 10.43 -13.62 -7.57
C PHE A 127 10.14 -15.08 -7.95
N THR A 128 10.83 -15.61 -8.97
CA THR A 128 10.72 -17.03 -9.35
C THR A 128 11.00 -17.92 -8.14
N GLY A 129 10.07 -18.82 -7.82
CA GLY A 129 10.21 -19.73 -6.68
C GLY A 129 9.88 -19.14 -5.29
N CYS A 130 9.58 -17.85 -5.17
CA CYS A 130 9.19 -17.21 -3.89
C CYS A 130 7.72 -17.51 -3.54
N THR A 131 7.36 -18.79 -3.45
CA THR A 131 5.97 -19.24 -3.27
C THR A 131 5.39 -18.94 -1.89
N GLY A 132 6.24 -18.71 -0.89
CA GLY A 132 5.85 -18.37 0.48
C GLY A 132 5.66 -16.88 0.75
N LEU A 133 5.88 -16.00 -0.25
CA LEU A 133 5.90 -14.56 -0.03
C LEU A 133 4.52 -14.01 0.33
N VAL A 134 4.43 -13.37 1.51
CA VAL A 134 3.20 -12.78 2.07
C VAL A 134 3.27 -11.26 2.05
N THR A 135 4.42 -10.70 2.43
CA THR A 135 4.60 -9.24 2.52
C THR A 135 5.79 -8.79 1.69
N LEU A 136 5.53 -7.89 0.75
CA LEU A 136 6.54 -7.27 -0.10
C LEU A 136 6.54 -5.75 0.08
N ASN A 137 7.67 -5.19 0.51
CA ASN A 137 7.89 -3.75 0.56
C ASN A 137 9.17 -3.38 -0.21
N ILE A 138 9.00 -2.84 -1.40
CA ILE A 138 10.07 -2.33 -2.26
C ILE A 138 9.85 -0.84 -2.61
N TYR A 139 9.18 -0.11 -1.69
CA TYR A 139 8.95 1.33 -1.77
C TYR A 139 10.23 2.10 -2.05
N LYS A 140 10.13 3.09 -2.93
CA LYS A 140 11.24 4.01 -3.26
C LYS A 140 12.48 3.26 -3.71
N ASN A 141 12.37 2.66 -4.90
CA ASN A 141 13.43 2.02 -5.68
C ASN A 141 13.41 2.57 -7.12
N ARG A 142 13.92 1.79 -8.09
CA ARG A 142 14.00 2.18 -9.50
C ARG A 142 13.41 1.11 -10.43
N LEU A 143 12.43 0.34 -9.93
CA LEU A 143 11.80 -0.72 -10.71
C LEU A 143 11.01 -0.16 -11.88
N THR A 144 11.17 -0.74 -13.07
CA THR A 144 10.40 -0.42 -14.27
C THR A 144 9.35 -1.48 -14.59
N GLU A 145 9.51 -2.67 -14.03
CA GLU A 145 8.61 -3.81 -14.17
C GLU A 145 8.56 -4.62 -12.86
N LEU A 146 7.50 -5.39 -12.68
CA LEU A 146 7.32 -6.27 -11.53
C LEU A 146 6.39 -7.42 -11.90
N ASP A 147 6.87 -8.66 -11.78
CA ASP A 147 6.08 -9.88 -11.93
C ASP A 147 5.94 -10.59 -10.59
N LEU A 148 4.71 -10.72 -10.10
CA LEU A 148 4.35 -11.43 -8.87
C LEU A 148 3.48 -12.66 -9.11
N THR A 149 3.35 -13.12 -10.36
CA THR A 149 2.52 -14.29 -10.73
C THR A 149 2.97 -15.58 -10.04
N LYS A 150 4.19 -15.62 -9.50
CA LYS A 150 4.76 -16.76 -8.77
C LYS A 150 4.60 -16.64 -7.24
N CYS A 151 3.92 -15.62 -6.73
CA CYS A 151 3.73 -15.36 -5.31
C CYS A 151 2.25 -15.55 -4.89
N PRO A 152 1.71 -16.78 -4.87
CA PRO A 152 0.28 -17.04 -4.68
C PRO A 152 -0.24 -16.69 -3.28
N LEU A 153 0.62 -16.50 -2.29
CA LEU A 153 0.26 -16.19 -0.90
C LEU A 153 0.37 -14.70 -0.57
N ILE A 154 0.65 -13.85 -1.57
CA ILE A 154 0.89 -12.43 -1.34
C ILE A 154 -0.35 -11.73 -0.77
N GLU A 155 -0.21 -11.07 0.38
CA GLU A 155 -1.27 -10.33 1.05
C GLU A 155 -1.06 -8.82 1.04
N THR A 156 0.19 -8.38 1.09
CA THR A 156 0.52 -6.95 1.16
C THR A 156 1.65 -6.61 0.20
N ILE A 157 1.39 -5.67 -0.69
CA ILE A 157 2.35 -5.15 -1.66
C ILE A 157 2.49 -3.63 -1.45
N ASN A 158 3.72 -3.17 -1.23
CA ASN A 158 4.07 -1.76 -1.34
C ASN A 158 5.21 -1.57 -2.35
N VAL A 159 4.85 -1.11 -3.54
CA VAL A 159 5.75 -0.81 -4.66
C VAL A 159 5.70 0.67 -5.02
N SER A 160 5.22 1.50 -4.10
CA SER A 160 5.08 2.94 -4.35
C SER A 160 6.43 3.63 -4.57
N ASN A 161 6.41 4.73 -5.31
CA ASN A 161 7.59 5.52 -5.68
C ASN A 161 8.68 4.67 -6.39
N ASN A 162 8.28 4.07 -7.50
CA ASN A 162 9.13 3.39 -8.47
C ASN A 162 8.89 4.00 -9.87
N TYR A 163 9.23 3.29 -10.93
CA TYR A 163 9.05 3.72 -12.33
C TYR A 163 8.22 2.72 -13.14
N LEU A 164 7.30 1.99 -12.49
CA LEU A 164 6.45 0.99 -13.13
C LEU A 164 5.53 1.67 -14.15
N VAL A 165 5.42 1.10 -15.36
CA VAL A 165 4.53 1.58 -16.43
C VAL A 165 3.23 0.76 -16.47
N GLY A 166 3.28 -0.50 -16.08
CA GLY A 166 2.14 -1.38 -15.93
C GLY A 166 2.29 -2.25 -14.69
N LEU A 167 1.17 -2.66 -14.09
CA LEU A 167 1.17 -3.61 -12.97
C LEU A 167 -0.03 -4.54 -13.11
N ASP A 168 0.24 -5.84 -13.17
CA ASP A 168 -0.79 -6.88 -13.14
C ASP A 168 -0.64 -7.71 -11.87
N VAL A 169 -1.66 -7.64 -11.01
CA VAL A 169 -1.80 -8.44 -9.80
C VAL A 169 -3.10 -9.25 -9.83
N SER A 170 -3.69 -9.42 -11.01
CA SER A 170 -4.94 -10.14 -11.18
C SER A 170 -4.87 -11.57 -10.63
N ASN A 171 -6.01 -12.12 -10.26
CA ASN A 171 -6.14 -13.44 -9.65
C ASN A 171 -5.41 -13.63 -8.30
N SER A 172 -4.90 -12.56 -7.69
CA SER A 172 -4.30 -12.61 -6.34
C SER A 172 -5.42 -12.60 -5.28
N SER A 173 -6.06 -13.76 -5.08
CA SER A 173 -7.22 -13.90 -4.18
C SER A 173 -6.92 -13.67 -2.70
N THR A 174 -5.64 -13.66 -2.31
CA THR A 174 -5.14 -13.38 -0.95
C THR A 174 -4.77 -11.92 -0.72
N LEU A 175 -4.61 -11.12 -1.79
CA LEU A 175 -4.13 -9.75 -1.72
C LEU A 175 -5.13 -8.85 -0.98
N LYS A 176 -4.69 -8.25 0.13
CA LYS A 176 -5.48 -7.36 1.00
C LYS A 176 -5.14 -5.90 0.83
N THR A 177 -3.87 -5.60 0.56
CA THR A 177 -3.39 -4.21 0.42
C THR A 177 -2.41 -4.09 -0.75
N LEU A 178 -2.73 -3.20 -1.67
CA LEU A 178 -1.85 -2.78 -2.75
C LEU A 178 -1.59 -1.28 -2.67
N ASN A 179 -0.33 -0.91 -2.50
CA ASN A 179 0.13 0.47 -2.65
C ASN A 179 1.12 0.55 -3.81
N CYS A 180 0.67 1.15 -4.92
CA CYS A 180 1.46 1.41 -6.13
C CYS A 180 1.49 2.90 -6.49
N GLN A 181 1.23 3.79 -5.52
CA GLN A 181 1.28 5.25 -5.70
C GLN A 181 2.64 5.74 -6.20
N GLY A 182 2.63 6.85 -6.97
CA GLY A 182 3.87 7.51 -7.39
C GLY A 182 4.72 6.64 -8.31
N ASN A 183 4.09 6.06 -9.31
CA ASN A 183 4.72 5.35 -10.42
C ASN A 183 4.39 6.06 -11.76
N HIS A 184 4.54 5.38 -12.86
CA HIS A 184 4.15 5.84 -14.20
C HIS A 184 3.11 4.91 -14.82
N LEU A 185 2.22 4.32 -13.98
CA LEU A 185 1.27 3.32 -14.43
C LEU A 185 0.28 3.91 -15.44
N GLU A 186 0.30 3.39 -16.64
CA GLU A 186 -0.71 3.59 -17.68
C GLU A 186 -1.82 2.53 -17.59
N SER A 187 -1.50 1.38 -16.98
CA SER A 187 -2.44 0.28 -16.74
C SER A 187 -2.23 -0.38 -15.38
N LEU A 188 -3.33 -0.72 -14.72
CA LEU A 188 -3.37 -1.50 -13.48
C LEU A 188 -4.46 -2.56 -13.58
N ASN A 189 -4.09 -3.82 -13.44
CA ASN A 189 -5.03 -4.94 -13.43
C ASN A 189 -5.13 -5.53 -12.01
N VAL A 190 -6.30 -5.39 -11.41
CA VAL A 190 -6.66 -5.92 -10.08
C VAL A 190 -7.85 -6.89 -10.17
N GLN A 191 -8.14 -7.42 -11.36
CA GLN A 191 -9.25 -8.35 -11.57
C GLN A 191 -9.09 -9.57 -10.66
N ASP A 192 -10.21 -10.03 -10.09
CA ASP A 192 -10.29 -11.19 -9.21
C ASP A 192 -9.46 -11.10 -7.91
N CYS A 193 -8.98 -9.90 -7.52
CA CYS A 193 -8.39 -9.63 -6.21
C CYS A 193 -9.50 -9.52 -5.14
N THR A 194 -10.27 -10.58 -4.93
CA THR A 194 -11.50 -10.55 -4.13
C THR A 194 -11.29 -10.25 -2.63
N ALA A 195 -10.08 -10.45 -2.09
CA ALA A 195 -9.74 -10.10 -0.71
C ALA A 195 -9.27 -8.64 -0.54
N LEU A 196 -9.15 -7.86 -1.65
CA LEU A 196 -8.57 -6.52 -1.61
C LEU A 196 -9.42 -5.56 -0.77
N LYS A 197 -8.77 -4.94 0.23
CA LYS A 197 -9.37 -3.96 1.14
C LYS A 197 -8.86 -2.56 0.90
N ASN A 198 -7.59 -2.43 0.56
CA ASN A 198 -6.95 -1.12 0.39
C ASN A 198 -6.25 -1.08 -0.96
N LEU A 199 -6.67 -0.16 -1.82
CA LEU A 199 -6.06 0.13 -3.11
C LEU A 199 -5.61 1.59 -3.15
N TYR A 200 -4.30 1.82 -3.17
CA TYR A 200 -3.69 3.13 -3.29
C TYR A 200 -2.89 3.17 -4.60
N CYS A 201 -3.43 3.81 -5.62
CA CYS A 201 -2.82 3.93 -6.94
C CYS A 201 -2.79 5.39 -7.46
N GLY A 202 -2.87 6.36 -6.55
CA GLY A 202 -2.69 7.78 -6.87
C GLY A 202 -1.31 8.11 -7.42
N TYR A 203 -1.17 9.31 -8.03
CA TYR A 203 0.09 9.80 -8.60
C TYR A 203 0.64 8.86 -9.67
N ASN A 204 -0.21 8.54 -10.68
CA ASN A 204 0.12 7.69 -11.82
C ASN A 204 -0.40 8.34 -13.13
N LYS A 205 -0.54 7.55 -14.20
CA LYS A 205 -1.07 7.99 -15.51
C LYS A 205 -2.25 7.12 -15.96
N LEU A 206 -3.04 6.62 -14.99
CA LEU A 206 -4.17 5.77 -15.30
C LEU A 206 -5.25 6.57 -16.03
N THR A 207 -5.73 6.06 -17.17
CA THR A 207 -6.86 6.64 -17.91
C THR A 207 -8.18 5.96 -17.59
N GLY A 208 -8.14 4.84 -16.86
CA GLY A 208 -9.29 4.09 -16.38
C GLY A 208 -8.90 3.02 -15.37
N LEU A 209 -9.88 2.50 -14.64
CA LEU A 209 -9.68 1.44 -13.64
C LEU A 209 -10.92 0.55 -13.55
N MET A 210 -10.71 -0.77 -13.59
CA MET A 210 -11.78 -1.75 -13.38
C MET A 210 -11.83 -2.19 -11.91
N LEU A 211 -13.00 -1.99 -11.27
CA LEU A 211 -13.22 -2.28 -9.85
C LEU A 211 -14.23 -3.42 -9.63
N THR A 212 -14.70 -4.04 -10.71
CA THR A 212 -15.73 -5.09 -10.65
C THR A 212 -15.28 -6.27 -9.81
N GLY A 213 -16.11 -6.71 -8.88
CA GLY A 213 -15.85 -7.88 -8.02
C GLY A 213 -15.04 -7.60 -6.76
N LEU A 214 -14.55 -6.36 -6.53
CA LEU A 214 -13.77 -5.99 -5.35
C LEU A 214 -14.70 -5.71 -4.14
N VAL A 215 -15.56 -6.65 -3.80
CA VAL A 215 -16.63 -6.48 -2.80
C VAL A 215 -16.15 -6.18 -1.38
N ASN A 216 -14.87 -6.47 -1.09
CA ASN A 216 -14.23 -6.20 0.20
C ASN A 216 -13.44 -4.88 0.23
N LEU A 217 -13.41 -4.12 -0.88
CA LEU A 217 -12.65 -2.88 -0.97
C LEU A 217 -13.22 -1.83 -0.01
N GLN A 218 -12.39 -1.34 0.90
CA GLN A 218 -12.72 -0.37 1.94
C GLN A 218 -12.17 1.03 1.62
N ASN A 219 -10.95 1.08 1.13
CA ASN A 219 -10.26 2.33 0.83
C ASN A 219 -9.76 2.32 -0.61
N LEU A 220 -10.19 3.31 -1.38
CA LEU A 220 -9.77 3.55 -2.76
C LEU A 220 -9.19 4.94 -2.88
N ASN A 221 -7.93 5.03 -3.27
CA ASN A 221 -7.29 6.30 -3.63
C ASN A 221 -6.72 6.19 -5.05
N ILE A 222 -7.26 7.06 -5.93
CA ILE A 222 -6.85 7.23 -7.33
C ILE A 222 -6.49 8.69 -7.64
N ASP A 223 -6.15 9.48 -6.61
CA ASP A 223 -5.78 10.90 -6.78
C ASP A 223 -4.64 11.06 -7.80
N ASP A 224 -4.57 12.22 -8.47
CA ASP A 224 -3.49 12.53 -9.43
C ASP A 224 -3.31 11.42 -10.50
N ASN A 225 -4.31 11.25 -11.36
CA ASN A 225 -4.28 10.37 -12.52
C ASN A 225 -4.89 11.09 -13.75
N GLU A 226 -5.10 10.36 -14.85
CA GLU A 226 -5.64 10.92 -16.10
C GLU A 226 -7.04 10.31 -16.43
N ILE A 227 -7.81 9.93 -15.39
CA ILE A 227 -9.11 9.26 -15.55
C ILE A 227 -10.15 10.25 -16.04
N GLN A 228 -10.80 9.95 -17.17
CA GLN A 228 -11.81 10.83 -17.77
C GLN A 228 -13.25 10.50 -17.33
N SER A 229 -13.50 9.27 -16.97
CA SER A 229 -14.80 8.83 -16.45
C SER A 229 -14.62 7.59 -15.60
N LEU A 230 -15.44 7.47 -14.53
CA LEU A 230 -15.44 6.29 -13.67
C LEU A 230 -16.84 6.00 -13.16
N ILE A 231 -17.23 4.72 -13.22
CA ILE A 231 -18.41 4.19 -12.54
C ILE A 231 -17.93 3.34 -11.38
N VAL A 232 -18.27 3.75 -10.16
CA VAL A 232 -17.99 3.00 -8.95
C VAL A 232 -19.30 2.40 -8.45
N SER A 233 -19.48 1.10 -8.63
CA SER A 233 -20.74 0.44 -8.33
C SER A 233 -20.55 -0.94 -7.70
N GLY A 234 -21.44 -1.30 -6.77
CA GLY A 234 -21.44 -2.63 -6.16
C GLY A 234 -20.23 -2.88 -5.26
N LEU A 235 -19.72 -1.86 -4.59
CA LEU A 235 -18.65 -1.96 -3.61
C LEU A 235 -19.18 -1.73 -2.18
N PRO A 236 -19.90 -2.71 -1.61
CA PRO A 236 -20.64 -2.53 -0.36
C PRO A 236 -19.76 -2.24 0.85
N ALA A 237 -18.48 -2.62 0.82
CA ALA A 237 -17.53 -2.37 1.89
C ALA A 237 -16.80 -1.02 1.76
N LEU A 238 -16.93 -0.32 0.63
CA LEU A 238 -16.20 0.92 0.37
C LEU A 238 -16.60 1.99 1.38
N SER A 239 -15.64 2.50 2.13
CA SER A 239 -15.83 3.52 3.16
C SER A 239 -15.19 4.86 2.81
N SER A 240 -14.08 4.85 2.06
CA SER A 240 -13.39 6.07 1.63
C SER A 240 -13.01 5.98 0.15
N PHE A 241 -13.42 6.99 -0.62
CA PHE A 241 -13.09 7.10 -2.04
C PHE A 241 -12.49 8.49 -2.33
N LEU A 242 -11.20 8.50 -2.70
CA LEU A 242 -10.44 9.69 -3.04
C LEU A 242 -10.07 9.62 -4.53
N CYS A 243 -10.47 10.65 -5.28
CA CYS A 243 -10.24 10.74 -6.72
C CYS A 243 -9.97 12.19 -7.19
N THR A 244 -9.32 12.95 -6.31
CA THR A 244 -8.91 14.34 -6.56
C THR A 244 -7.89 14.42 -7.71
N ASP A 245 -7.84 15.55 -8.39
CA ASP A 245 -6.88 15.82 -9.48
C ASP A 245 -6.89 14.71 -10.55
N ASN A 246 -8.03 14.60 -11.25
CA ASN A 246 -8.21 13.76 -12.43
C ASN A 246 -8.86 14.61 -13.54
N ASN A 247 -9.16 14.01 -14.67
CA ASN A 247 -9.81 14.69 -15.80
C ASN A 247 -11.27 14.22 -15.97
N MET A 248 -11.95 13.88 -14.86
CA MET A 248 -13.28 13.30 -14.92
C MET A 248 -14.32 14.32 -15.29
N GLN A 249 -15.08 14.06 -16.37
CA GLN A 249 -16.25 14.84 -16.77
C GLN A 249 -17.53 14.33 -16.11
N GLN A 250 -17.57 13.04 -15.75
CA GLN A 250 -18.70 12.40 -15.10
C GLN A 250 -18.20 11.41 -14.05
N LEU A 251 -18.86 11.42 -12.90
CA LEU A 251 -18.65 10.44 -11.83
C LEU A 251 -20.00 9.91 -11.35
N ALA A 252 -20.14 8.59 -11.35
CA ALA A 252 -21.29 7.91 -10.77
C ALA A 252 -20.83 6.94 -9.68
N VAL A 253 -21.36 7.12 -8.46
CA VAL A 253 -21.11 6.27 -7.30
C VAL A 253 -22.42 5.64 -6.87
N ARG A 254 -22.52 4.31 -6.96
CA ARG A 254 -23.79 3.58 -6.74
C ARG A 254 -23.60 2.35 -5.87
N ASP A 255 -24.59 2.03 -5.06
CA ASP A 255 -24.60 0.81 -4.23
C ASP A 255 -23.39 0.65 -3.29
N CYS A 256 -22.78 1.78 -2.86
CA CYS A 256 -21.68 1.83 -1.92
C CYS A 256 -22.22 2.13 -0.50
N LYS A 257 -22.88 1.12 0.10
CA LYS A 257 -23.68 1.30 1.32
C LYS A 257 -22.89 1.77 2.55
N ASN A 258 -21.59 1.50 2.60
CA ASN A 258 -20.71 1.89 3.73
C ASN A 258 -19.86 3.14 3.41
N LEU A 259 -20.10 3.80 2.27
CA LEU A 259 -19.32 4.99 1.90
C LEU A 259 -19.60 6.13 2.90
N LEU A 260 -18.52 6.62 3.50
CA LEU A 260 -18.51 7.72 4.46
C LEU A 260 -17.93 8.99 3.84
N ASP A 261 -16.85 8.86 3.07
CA ASP A 261 -16.10 9.97 2.51
C ASP A 261 -15.97 9.83 0.99
N LEU A 262 -16.44 10.83 0.26
CA LEU A 262 -16.26 11.00 -1.18
C LEU A 262 -15.51 12.30 -1.45
N VAL A 263 -14.30 12.21 -2.00
CA VAL A 263 -13.49 13.38 -2.36
C VAL A 263 -13.17 13.30 -3.85
N CYS A 264 -13.80 14.18 -4.63
CA CYS A 264 -13.67 14.26 -6.08
C CYS A 264 -13.37 15.70 -6.56
N ALA A 265 -12.70 16.47 -5.69
CA ALA A 265 -12.29 17.83 -5.99
C ALA A 265 -11.28 17.89 -7.15
N TYR A 266 -11.13 19.06 -7.78
CA TYR A 266 -10.18 19.28 -8.87
C TYR A 266 -10.33 18.27 -10.01
N ASN A 267 -11.52 18.26 -10.60
CA ASN A 267 -11.86 17.52 -11.81
C ASN A 267 -12.60 18.45 -12.79
N ASP A 268 -13.06 17.92 -13.91
CA ASP A 268 -13.88 18.63 -14.91
C ASP A 268 -15.36 18.17 -14.83
N LEU A 269 -15.85 17.80 -13.63
CA LEU A 269 -17.18 17.21 -13.47
C LEU A 269 -18.28 18.20 -13.84
N THR A 270 -19.05 17.85 -14.88
CA THR A 270 -20.30 18.52 -15.23
C THR A 270 -21.50 17.84 -14.55
N SER A 271 -21.33 16.60 -14.09
CA SER A 271 -22.33 15.86 -13.33
C SER A 271 -21.71 14.92 -12.29
N LEU A 272 -22.32 14.88 -11.11
CA LEU A 272 -22.01 13.94 -10.04
C LEU A 272 -23.29 13.23 -9.63
N SER A 273 -23.32 11.90 -9.71
CA SER A 273 -24.43 11.07 -9.23
C SER A 273 -23.96 10.23 -8.05
N VAL A 274 -24.71 10.30 -6.93
CA VAL A 274 -24.46 9.50 -5.72
C VAL A 274 -25.77 8.79 -5.36
N GLU A 275 -25.86 7.51 -5.67
CA GLU A 275 -27.07 6.73 -5.51
C GLU A 275 -26.86 5.54 -4.57
N GLN A 276 -27.82 5.30 -3.67
CA GLN A 276 -27.77 4.19 -2.70
C GLN A 276 -26.47 4.13 -1.86
N CYS A 277 -26.00 5.32 -1.43
CA CYS A 277 -24.87 5.52 -0.53
C CYS A 277 -25.35 6.19 0.79
N PRO A 278 -26.26 5.56 1.55
CA PRO A 278 -27.03 6.24 2.61
C PRO A 278 -26.20 6.72 3.81
N ASN A 279 -24.98 6.19 3.98
CA ASN A 279 -24.14 6.49 5.14
C ASN A 279 -23.11 7.62 4.89
N LEU A 280 -23.22 8.32 3.76
CA LEU A 280 -22.28 9.36 3.38
C LEU A 280 -22.28 10.51 4.41
N LEU A 281 -21.08 10.84 4.93
CA LEU A 281 -20.86 11.87 5.93
C LEU A 281 -20.20 13.13 5.36
N PHE A 282 -19.35 12.93 4.36
CA PHE A 282 -18.54 13.98 3.76
C PHE A 282 -18.49 13.88 2.25
N VAL A 283 -18.76 14.99 1.57
CA VAL A 283 -18.56 15.17 0.14
C VAL A 283 -17.69 16.39 -0.10
N ASP A 284 -16.60 16.21 -0.86
CA ASP A 284 -15.85 17.30 -1.45
C ASP A 284 -15.87 17.16 -2.98
N CYS A 285 -16.66 17.97 -3.64
CA CYS A 285 -16.75 18.12 -5.08
C CYS A 285 -16.32 19.52 -5.52
N SER A 286 -15.51 20.21 -4.73
CA SER A 286 -15.01 21.54 -5.04
C SER A 286 -14.10 21.55 -6.28
N TYR A 287 -13.99 22.73 -6.91
CA TYR A 287 -13.17 22.89 -8.12
C TYR A 287 -13.56 21.92 -9.23
N ASN A 288 -14.82 22.06 -9.69
CA ASN A 288 -15.41 21.30 -10.79
C ASN A 288 -16.29 22.24 -11.66
N ASP A 289 -17.00 21.69 -12.64
CA ASP A 289 -17.90 22.42 -13.52
C ASP A 289 -19.39 22.07 -13.27
N LEU A 290 -19.75 21.68 -12.05
CA LEU A 290 -21.10 21.27 -11.70
C LEU A 290 -22.09 22.43 -11.83
N THR A 291 -23.15 22.22 -12.61
CA THR A 291 -24.29 23.16 -12.73
C THR A 291 -25.45 22.81 -11.79
N SER A 292 -25.49 21.59 -11.30
CA SER A 292 -26.44 21.08 -10.31
C SER A 292 -25.79 20.06 -9.41
N LEU A 293 -26.29 19.93 -8.17
CA LEU A 293 -25.83 18.94 -7.20
C LEU A 293 -27.03 18.44 -6.41
N ASP A 294 -27.38 17.16 -6.55
CA ASP A 294 -28.46 16.53 -5.81
C ASP A 294 -27.87 15.56 -4.77
N LEU A 295 -28.01 15.92 -3.51
CA LEU A 295 -27.61 15.11 -2.35
C LEU A 295 -28.81 14.81 -1.43
N SER A 296 -30.04 14.98 -1.91
CA SER A 296 -31.27 14.87 -1.13
C SER A 296 -31.48 13.53 -0.43
N ASN A 297 -30.84 12.45 -0.93
CA ASN A 297 -30.92 11.12 -0.34
C ASN A 297 -29.81 10.80 0.67
N GLN A 298 -28.96 11.79 1.01
CA GLN A 298 -27.78 11.60 1.86
C GLN A 298 -28.05 12.14 3.29
N THR A 299 -29.01 11.56 4.00
CA THR A 299 -29.57 12.08 5.26
C THR A 299 -28.62 12.11 6.45
N PHE A 300 -27.43 11.50 6.36
CA PHE A 300 -26.39 11.54 7.38
C PHE A 300 -25.25 12.51 7.03
N LEU A 301 -25.38 13.26 5.94
CA LEU A 301 -24.31 14.13 5.45
C LEU A 301 -24.04 15.25 6.43
N GLN A 302 -22.79 15.38 6.88
CA GLN A 302 -22.36 16.37 7.89
C GLN A 302 -21.64 17.55 7.26
N ARG A 303 -20.93 17.35 6.15
CA ARG A 303 -20.13 18.39 5.52
C ARG A 303 -20.20 18.31 4.00
N ILE A 304 -20.41 19.45 3.38
CA ILE A 304 -20.40 19.62 1.92
C ILE A 304 -19.40 20.69 1.55
N LEU A 305 -18.43 20.35 0.67
CA LEU A 305 -17.56 21.27 -0.02
C LEU A 305 -17.90 21.22 -1.50
N CYS A 306 -18.56 22.26 -2.02
CA CYS A 306 -18.93 22.39 -3.43
C CYS A 306 -18.53 23.76 -3.99
N ASN A 307 -17.53 24.40 -3.35
CA ASN A 307 -17.01 25.68 -3.79
C ASN A 307 -16.30 25.58 -5.15
N ASN A 308 -16.24 26.70 -5.87
CA ASN A 308 -15.67 26.77 -7.22
C ASN A 308 -16.33 25.77 -8.17
N ASN A 309 -17.61 25.98 -8.39
CA ASN A 309 -18.47 25.27 -9.36
C ASN A 309 -19.37 26.30 -10.10
N GLN A 310 -20.37 25.83 -10.83
CA GLN A 310 -21.32 26.65 -11.58
C GLN A 310 -22.76 26.45 -11.07
N LEU A 311 -22.93 26.10 -9.79
CA LEU A 311 -24.25 25.82 -9.18
C LEU A 311 -25.08 27.09 -9.14
N ASN A 312 -26.34 27.01 -9.59
CA ASN A 312 -27.33 28.10 -9.50
C ASN A 312 -28.32 27.90 -8.35
N LEU A 313 -28.49 26.68 -7.88
CA LEU A 313 -29.32 26.26 -6.75
C LEU A 313 -28.51 25.25 -5.91
N LEU A 314 -28.60 25.39 -4.58
CA LEU A 314 -28.22 24.34 -3.67
C LEU A 314 -29.34 24.10 -2.67
N ASP A 315 -29.97 22.94 -2.76
CA ASP A 315 -31.05 22.51 -1.86
C ASP A 315 -30.54 21.38 -0.96
N VAL A 316 -30.42 21.67 0.31
CA VAL A 316 -30.05 20.73 1.38
C VAL A 316 -31.14 20.68 2.46
N SER A 317 -32.37 21.06 2.08
CA SER A 317 -33.51 21.08 3.01
C SER A 317 -33.71 19.73 3.68
N PHE A 318 -33.98 19.79 4.99
CA PHE A 318 -34.22 18.66 5.89
C PHE A 318 -33.02 17.76 6.17
N ASP A 319 -31.81 18.15 5.75
CA ASP A 319 -30.57 17.45 6.14
C ASP A 319 -30.17 17.87 7.58
N GLN A 320 -30.71 17.13 8.55
CA GLN A 320 -30.56 17.45 9.98
C GLN A 320 -29.12 17.18 10.49
N ALA A 321 -28.37 16.31 9.83
CA ALA A 321 -26.99 15.98 10.23
C ALA A 321 -25.99 17.05 9.80
N LEU A 322 -26.37 17.91 8.84
CA LEU A 322 -25.47 18.87 8.22
C LEU A 322 -25.00 19.95 9.20
N THR A 323 -23.68 20.12 9.31
CA THR A 323 -23.03 21.07 10.21
C THR A 323 -22.25 22.16 9.47
N TYR A 324 -21.78 21.87 8.26
CA TYR A 324 -20.93 22.77 7.49
C TYR A 324 -21.20 22.70 5.99
N ILE A 325 -21.33 23.87 5.35
CA ILE A 325 -21.40 24.03 3.90
C ILE A 325 -20.33 25.03 3.45
N ASN A 326 -19.56 24.68 2.42
CA ASN A 326 -18.77 25.62 1.66
C ASN A 326 -19.24 25.60 0.21
N CYS A 327 -19.99 26.60 -0.19
CA CYS A 327 -20.49 26.78 -1.55
C CYS A 327 -20.02 28.11 -2.17
N ARG A 328 -18.86 28.64 -1.72
CA ARG A 328 -18.25 29.86 -2.28
C ARG A 328 -17.97 29.72 -3.77
N TYR A 329 -17.87 30.85 -4.45
CA TYR A 329 -17.48 30.87 -5.88
C TYR A 329 -18.36 29.93 -6.73
N ASN A 330 -19.68 30.21 -6.70
CA ASN A 330 -20.70 29.58 -7.53
C ASN A 330 -21.60 30.67 -8.14
N MET A 331 -22.72 30.29 -8.73
CA MET A 331 -23.74 31.18 -9.28
C MET A 331 -25.06 31.08 -8.49
N ILE A 332 -25.01 30.73 -7.20
CA ILE A 332 -26.18 30.41 -6.38
C ILE A 332 -27.02 31.65 -6.14
N THR A 333 -28.26 31.62 -6.61
CA THR A 333 -29.31 32.62 -6.32
C THR A 333 -30.33 32.10 -5.31
N ASP A 334 -30.40 30.77 -5.11
CA ASP A 334 -31.33 30.11 -4.19
C ASP A 334 -30.59 29.05 -3.36
N LEU A 335 -30.38 29.32 -2.06
CA LEU A 335 -29.80 28.41 -1.10
C LEU A 335 -30.87 27.96 -0.10
N ARG A 336 -31.25 26.69 -0.17
CA ARG A 336 -32.32 26.15 0.67
C ARG A 336 -31.76 25.28 1.79
N THR A 337 -32.00 25.72 3.02
CA THR A 337 -31.47 25.06 4.23
C THR A 337 -32.59 24.82 5.27
N ILE A 338 -33.85 24.77 4.82
CA ILE A 338 -35.00 24.57 5.71
C ILE A 338 -34.84 23.20 6.41
N GLY A 339 -34.97 23.19 7.74
CA GLY A 339 -34.88 21.94 8.52
C GLY A 339 -33.47 21.45 8.83
N CYS A 340 -32.41 22.15 8.40
CA CYS A 340 -31.02 21.85 8.78
C CYS A 340 -30.71 22.36 10.19
N THR A 341 -31.24 21.69 11.20
CA THR A 341 -31.23 22.19 12.59
C THR A 341 -29.86 22.23 13.26
N ASN A 342 -28.89 21.45 12.75
CA ASN A 342 -27.52 21.40 13.27
C ASN A 342 -26.50 22.20 12.44
N LEU A 343 -26.97 22.96 11.44
CA LEU A 343 -26.09 23.71 10.54
C LEU A 343 -25.47 24.91 11.30
N GLY A 344 -24.18 24.78 11.57
CA GLY A 344 -23.43 25.77 12.35
C GLY A 344 -22.70 26.82 11.51
N MET A 345 -22.31 26.45 10.29
CA MET A 345 -21.54 27.36 9.42
C MET A 345 -21.86 27.17 7.93
N ILE A 346 -22.11 28.31 7.28
CA ILE A 346 -22.25 28.39 5.81
C ILE A 346 -21.22 29.38 5.28
N ALA A 347 -20.40 28.94 4.35
CA ALA A 347 -19.50 29.78 3.58
C ALA A 347 -20.04 29.91 2.16
N CYS A 348 -20.69 31.04 1.85
CA CYS A 348 -21.39 31.28 0.59
C CYS A 348 -20.96 32.55 -0.16
N GLN A 349 -19.81 33.12 0.19
CA GLN A 349 -19.30 34.32 -0.46
C GLN A 349 -19.02 34.07 -1.95
N TRP A 350 -19.08 35.13 -2.76
CA TRP A 350 -18.85 35.06 -4.20
C TRP A 350 -19.90 34.20 -4.92
N ASN A 351 -21.16 34.44 -4.61
CA ASN A 351 -22.36 34.01 -5.31
C ASN A 351 -23.15 35.25 -5.76
N TYR A 352 -24.30 35.08 -6.37
CA TYR A 352 -25.19 36.16 -6.81
C TYR A 352 -26.12 36.64 -5.68
#